data_2194d10e77f914f9036e751e2a6aafd5
#
_entry.id   2194d10e77f914f9036e751e2a6aafd5
#
_cell.length_a   1.000
_cell.length_b   1.000
_cell.length_c   1.000
_cell.angle_alpha   90.00
_cell.angle_beta   90.00
_cell.angle_gamma   90.00
#
_symmetry.space_group_name_H-M   'P 1'
#
loop_
_entity.id
_entity.type
_entity.pdbx_description
1 polymer ?
#
loop_
_entity_poly.entity_id
_entity_poly.type
_entity_poly.pdbx_seq_one_letter_code
_entity_poly.pdbx_strand_id
1 'polypeptide(L)'
;MPMDSFSSEGILRRLIRLPYLPLYVGVLNAAVELDVFSDLTQRKSVRELSEERGWNEDNTRYFLDALYCLGFIWKRDEMYCNCRETDRYLVKGRPEYIGGHLAFHCAEECIGCRDIKRLVEEGPGGGSQPEGQPAFEQYVQNMRDSQMGFRQTEIQKMVKELPEYPGIRKILDLGCATGLLGLGVMGEREDMYGILYDRPAMEPAIRESIRLSGLEERAVPMTGDYLTDD
;
A
#
# COMPACT_ATOMS: atom_id res chain seq x y z
N MET A 1 -5.70 -15.26 11.59
CA MET A 1 -5.00 -15.83 12.75
C MET A 1 -6.02 -16.19 13.81
N PRO A 2 -6.10 -17.43 14.30
CA PRO A 2 -7.04 -17.79 15.35
C PRO A 2 -6.68 -17.04 16.62
N MET A 3 -7.70 -16.52 17.31
CA MET A 3 -7.57 -15.77 18.58
C MET A 3 -7.31 -16.67 19.82
N ASP A 4 -6.77 -17.87 19.65
CA ASP A 4 -6.73 -18.90 20.68
C ASP A 4 -5.46 -18.98 21.53
N SER A 5 -4.64 -17.92 21.58
CA SER A 5 -3.47 -17.95 22.44
C SER A 5 -3.37 -16.72 23.36
N PHE A 6 -4.36 -16.52 24.22
CA PHE A 6 -4.21 -15.67 25.41
C PHE A 6 -3.48 -16.40 26.56
N SER A 7 -2.38 -17.10 26.24
CA SER A 7 -1.47 -17.53 27.30
C SER A 7 -0.65 -16.33 27.76
N SER A 8 -0.32 -16.25 29.04
CA SER A 8 0.55 -15.20 29.58
C SER A 8 1.89 -15.10 28.87
N GLU A 9 2.41 -16.20 28.36
CA GLU A 9 3.63 -16.28 27.53
C GLU A 9 3.44 -15.63 26.15
N GLY A 10 2.26 -15.75 25.55
CA GLY A 10 1.92 -15.09 24.27
C GLY A 10 1.85 -13.57 24.38
N ILE A 11 1.32 -13.05 25.51
CA ILE A 11 1.27 -11.59 25.77
C ILE A 11 2.67 -11.03 26.00
N LEU A 12 3.49 -11.68 26.82
CA LEU A 12 4.85 -11.26 27.10
C LEU A 12 5.69 -11.17 25.81
N ARG A 13 5.62 -12.18 24.95
CA ARG A 13 6.30 -12.16 23.63
C ARG A 13 5.86 -10.98 22.76
N ARG A 14 4.56 -10.65 22.76
CA ARG A 14 4.05 -9.47 22.03
C ARG A 14 4.61 -8.17 22.61
N LEU A 15 4.56 -8.00 23.92
CA LEU A 15 5.08 -6.80 24.61
C LEU A 15 6.57 -6.58 24.33
N ILE A 16 7.37 -7.65 24.28
CA ILE A 16 8.80 -7.57 23.95
C ILE A 16 9.02 -7.19 22.47
N ARG A 17 8.18 -7.67 21.55
CA ARG A 17 8.35 -7.44 20.11
C ARG A 17 7.80 -6.09 19.62
N LEU A 18 6.74 -5.58 20.22
CA LEU A 18 6.07 -4.35 19.81
C LEU A 18 7.03 -3.14 19.66
N PRO A 19 7.98 -2.88 20.60
CA PRO A 19 8.90 -1.76 20.48
C PRO A 19 9.82 -1.82 19.25
N TYR A 20 10.00 -2.99 18.66
CA TYR A 20 10.85 -3.18 17.48
C TYR A 20 10.08 -3.07 16.14
N LEU A 21 8.75 -3.04 16.15
CA LEU A 21 7.96 -2.93 14.93
C LEU A 21 8.31 -1.68 14.10
N PRO A 22 8.52 -0.49 14.70
CA PRO A 22 8.93 0.68 13.93
C PRO A 22 10.27 0.49 13.19
N LEU A 23 11.22 -0.25 13.80
CA LEU A 23 12.48 -0.57 13.15
C LEU A 23 12.26 -1.51 11.94
N TYR A 24 11.41 -2.52 12.08
CA TYR A 24 11.10 -3.44 10.97
C TYR A 24 10.42 -2.72 9.81
N VAL A 25 9.48 -1.83 10.14
CA VAL A 25 8.82 -0.95 9.15
C VAL A 25 9.86 -0.04 8.48
N GLY A 26 10.76 0.58 9.25
CA GLY A 26 11.82 1.44 8.71
C GLY A 26 12.76 0.70 7.76
N VAL A 27 13.17 -0.53 8.09
CA VAL A 27 14.02 -1.36 7.21
C VAL A 27 13.30 -1.68 5.90
N LEU A 28 12.02 -2.08 5.97
CA LEU A 28 11.23 -2.39 4.78
C LEU A 28 11.00 -1.13 3.92
N ASN A 29 10.66 -0.01 4.55
CA ASN A 29 10.45 1.24 3.83
C ASN A 29 11.72 1.70 3.11
N ALA A 30 12.87 1.68 3.79
CA ALA A 30 14.16 1.98 3.19
C ALA A 30 14.45 1.05 1.99
N ALA A 31 14.10 -0.23 2.08
CA ALA A 31 14.31 -1.18 0.99
C ALA A 31 13.44 -0.86 -0.24
N VAL A 32 12.21 -0.39 -0.02
CA VAL A 32 11.31 0.04 -1.10
C VAL A 32 11.79 1.36 -1.72
N GLU A 33 12.17 2.34 -0.91
CA GLU A 33 12.66 3.64 -1.37
C GLU A 33 13.96 3.51 -2.17
N LEU A 34 14.92 2.73 -1.67
CA LEU A 34 16.19 2.45 -2.32
C LEU A 34 16.05 1.51 -3.53
N ASP A 35 14.88 0.91 -3.73
CA ASP A 35 14.60 -0.04 -4.81
C ASP A 35 15.54 -1.26 -4.82
N VAL A 36 15.98 -1.70 -3.64
CA VAL A 36 16.94 -2.78 -3.50
C VAL A 36 16.42 -4.13 -4.03
N PHE A 37 15.11 -4.35 -3.97
CA PHE A 37 14.50 -5.57 -4.48
C PHE A 37 14.59 -5.70 -5.99
N SER A 38 14.60 -4.59 -6.74
CA SER A 38 14.85 -4.62 -8.19
C SER A 38 16.30 -5.04 -8.50
N ASP A 39 17.26 -4.65 -7.67
CA ASP A 39 18.66 -5.07 -7.81
C ASP A 39 18.84 -6.56 -7.51
N LEU A 40 18.12 -7.08 -6.51
CA LEU A 40 18.22 -8.45 -6.02
C LEU A 40 17.37 -9.47 -6.80
N THR A 41 16.82 -9.10 -7.95
CA THR A 41 16.24 -10.06 -8.93
C THR A 41 17.27 -11.06 -9.42
N GLN A 42 18.55 -10.69 -9.36
CA GLN A 42 19.70 -11.56 -9.56
C GLN A 42 20.54 -11.62 -8.28
N ARG A 43 21.30 -12.68 -8.13
CA ARG A 43 22.20 -12.82 -6.99
C ARG A 43 23.29 -11.77 -7.04
N LYS A 44 23.47 -11.04 -5.95
CA LYS A 44 24.55 -10.06 -5.76
C LYS A 44 25.22 -10.23 -4.42
N SER A 45 26.52 -10.00 -4.37
CA SER A 45 27.26 -9.80 -3.13
C SER A 45 27.06 -8.38 -2.59
N VAL A 46 27.39 -8.18 -1.32
CA VAL A 46 27.42 -6.85 -0.70
C VAL A 46 28.28 -5.89 -1.50
N ARG A 47 29.47 -6.36 -1.90
CA ARG A 47 30.44 -5.55 -2.63
C ARG A 47 29.89 -5.08 -3.98
N GLU A 48 29.35 -5.99 -4.78
CA GLU A 48 28.76 -5.65 -6.09
C GLU A 48 27.65 -4.60 -5.92
N LEU A 49 26.73 -4.80 -4.96
CA LEU A 49 25.63 -3.88 -4.75
C LEU A 49 26.11 -2.52 -4.24
N SER A 50 27.05 -2.49 -3.29
CA SER A 50 27.58 -1.25 -2.75
C SER A 50 28.37 -0.44 -3.79
N GLU A 51 29.18 -1.10 -4.63
CA GLU A 51 29.92 -0.47 -5.74
C GLU A 51 28.94 0.12 -6.79
N GLU A 52 27.93 -0.64 -7.21
CA GLU A 52 26.91 -0.21 -8.21
C GLU A 52 26.11 1.01 -7.73
N ARG A 53 25.77 1.05 -6.44
CA ARG A 53 24.92 2.10 -5.85
C ARG A 53 25.68 3.24 -5.18
N GLY A 54 26.98 3.11 -5.02
CA GLY A 54 27.81 4.05 -4.29
C GLY A 54 27.51 4.06 -2.78
N TRP A 55 27.09 2.92 -2.23
CA TRP A 55 26.75 2.77 -0.82
C TRP A 55 27.96 2.35 0.03
N ASN A 56 27.88 2.64 1.35
CA ASN A 56 28.86 2.11 2.28
C ASN A 56 28.73 0.59 2.42
N GLU A 57 29.82 -0.15 2.21
CA GLU A 57 29.82 -1.62 2.16
C GLU A 57 29.35 -2.25 3.49
N ASP A 58 29.84 -1.77 4.63
CA ASP A 58 29.46 -2.32 5.94
C ASP A 58 27.97 -2.08 6.24
N ASN A 59 27.47 -0.89 5.97
CA ASN A 59 26.07 -0.56 6.17
C ASN A 59 25.17 -1.33 5.20
N THR A 60 25.61 -1.56 3.97
CA THR A 60 24.90 -2.41 2.99
C THR A 60 24.81 -3.83 3.50
N ARG A 61 25.89 -4.37 4.08
CA ARG A 61 25.89 -5.70 4.71
C ARG A 61 24.86 -5.82 5.82
N TYR A 62 24.88 -4.90 6.77
CA TYR A 62 23.93 -4.90 7.89
C TYR A 62 22.48 -4.75 7.42
N PHE A 63 22.26 -3.93 6.41
CA PHE A 63 20.94 -3.74 5.82
C PHE A 63 20.41 -5.00 5.13
N LEU A 64 21.25 -5.66 4.29
CA LEU A 64 20.87 -6.92 3.65
C LEU A 64 20.69 -8.05 4.67
N ASP A 65 21.52 -8.11 5.70
CA ASP A 65 21.35 -9.09 6.78
C ASP A 65 20.04 -8.85 7.56
N ALA A 66 19.65 -7.58 7.78
CA ALA A 66 18.35 -7.27 8.38
C ALA A 66 17.18 -7.74 7.48
N LEU A 67 17.24 -7.49 6.17
CA LEU A 67 16.22 -7.98 5.22
C LEU A 67 16.16 -9.52 5.18
N TYR A 68 17.32 -10.18 5.27
CA TYR A 68 17.40 -11.65 5.40
C TYR A 68 16.74 -12.14 6.69
N CYS A 69 17.05 -11.53 7.83
CA CYS A 69 16.44 -11.88 9.13
C CYS A 69 14.92 -11.64 9.14
N LEU A 70 14.43 -10.66 8.39
CA LEU A 70 13.01 -10.39 8.22
C LEU A 70 12.34 -11.32 7.20
N GLY A 71 13.10 -12.15 6.49
CA GLY A 71 12.58 -13.14 5.53
C GLY A 71 12.24 -12.60 4.15
N PHE A 72 12.68 -11.39 3.81
CA PHE A 72 12.43 -10.81 2.47
C PHE A 72 13.37 -11.30 1.40
N ILE A 73 14.59 -11.67 1.78
CA ILE A 73 15.63 -12.12 0.83
C ILE A 73 16.30 -13.40 1.33
N TRP A 74 16.91 -14.13 0.40
CA TRP A 74 17.77 -15.27 0.69
C TRP A 74 19.23 -14.84 0.77
N LYS A 75 20.00 -15.49 1.65
CA LYS A 75 21.44 -15.38 1.75
C LYS A 75 22.06 -16.78 1.59
N ARG A 76 23.00 -16.91 0.65
CA ARG A 76 23.79 -18.13 0.48
C ARG A 76 25.15 -17.79 -0.12
N ASP A 77 26.22 -18.31 0.49
CA ASP A 77 27.60 -18.13 0.02
C ASP A 77 27.96 -16.63 -0.16
N GLU A 78 27.58 -15.79 0.83
CA GLU A 78 27.72 -14.31 0.83
C GLU A 78 27.01 -13.60 -0.35
N MET A 79 26.14 -14.29 -1.04
CA MET A 79 25.29 -13.74 -2.09
C MET A 79 23.84 -13.61 -1.60
N TYR A 80 23.19 -12.52 -2.00
CA TYR A 80 21.80 -12.22 -1.66
C TYR A 80 20.92 -12.21 -2.91
N CYS A 81 19.68 -12.62 -2.78
CA CYS A 81 18.65 -12.50 -3.81
C CYS A 81 17.27 -12.51 -3.18
N ASN A 82 16.28 -12.01 -3.90
CA ASN A 82 14.89 -12.02 -3.44
C ASN A 82 14.38 -13.43 -3.16
N CYS A 83 13.48 -13.57 -2.19
CA CYS A 83 12.59 -14.73 -2.17
C CYS A 83 11.50 -14.54 -3.25
N ARG A 84 10.79 -15.64 -3.57
CA ARG A 84 9.80 -15.66 -4.65
C ARG A 84 8.70 -14.61 -4.46
N GLU A 85 8.21 -14.47 -3.24
CA GLU A 85 7.16 -13.55 -2.88
C GLU A 85 7.65 -12.09 -2.96
N THR A 86 8.87 -11.83 -2.51
CA THR A 86 9.50 -10.52 -2.63
C THR A 86 9.69 -10.12 -4.10
N ASP A 87 10.14 -11.05 -4.94
CA ASP A 87 10.28 -10.81 -6.37
C ASP A 87 8.95 -10.46 -7.04
N ARG A 88 7.86 -11.07 -6.58
CA ARG A 88 6.50 -10.83 -7.08
C ARG A 88 5.92 -9.50 -6.64
N TYR A 89 6.06 -9.17 -5.35
CA TYR A 89 5.32 -8.06 -4.73
C TYR A 89 6.15 -6.80 -4.50
N LEU A 90 7.49 -6.88 -4.45
CA LEU A 90 8.33 -5.74 -4.08
C LEU A 90 9.29 -5.28 -5.19
N VAL A 91 9.34 -5.96 -6.33
CA VAL A 91 10.11 -5.52 -7.51
C VAL A 91 9.26 -4.54 -8.33
N LYS A 92 9.79 -3.35 -8.58
CA LYS A 92 9.11 -2.33 -9.39
C LYS A 92 8.79 -2.83 -10.80
N GLY A 93 7.63 -2.46 -11.29
CA GLY A 93 7.16 -2.85 -12.62
C GLY A 93 6.51 -4.25 -12.70
N ARG A 94 6.50 -5.01 -11.62
CA ARG A 94 5.71 -6.25 -11.57
C ARG A 94 4.21 -5.93 -11.49
N PRO A 95 3.33 -6.73 -12.10
CA PRO A 95 1.88 -6.49 -12.07
C PRO A 95 1.28 -6.42 -10.66
N GLU A 96 1.87 -7.13 -9.70
CA GLU A 96 1.39 -7.23 -8.32
C GLU A 96 2.24 -6.40 -7.34
N TYR A 97 3.02 -5.44 -7.85
CA TYR A 97 3.83 -4.56 -7.02
C TYR A 97 3.01 -3.78 -6.00
N ILE A 98 3.42 -3.85 -4.72
CA ILE A 98 2.75 -3.17 -3.59
C ILE A 98 3.63 -2.11 -2.92
N GLY A 99 4.81 -1.82 -3.46
CA GLY A 99 5.75 -0.89 -2.83
C GLY A 99 5.17 0.51 -2.62
N GLY A 100 4.36 1.02 -3.56
CA GLY A 100 3.66 2.30 -3.39
C GLY A 100 2.69 2.29 -2.21
N HIS A 101 1.96 1.17 -2.02
CA HIS A 101 1.10 0.98 -0.85
C HIS A 101 1.90 0.98 0.47
N LEU A 102 3.05 0.30 0.48
CA LEU A 102 3.93 0.26 1.66
C LEU A 102 4.50 1.65 1.96
N ALA A 103 5.04 2.34 0.97
CA ALA A 103 5.57 3.69 1.12
C ALA A 103 4.52 4.65 1.69
N PHE A 104 3.29 4.58 1.19
CA PHE A 104 2.18 5.39 1.71
C PHE A 104 1.85 5.10 3.17
N HIS A 105 1.73 3.82 3.56
CA HIS A 105 1.35 3.44 4.92
C HIS A 105 2.51 3.45 5.91
N CYS A 106 3.76 3.42 5.44
CA CYS A 106 4.95 3.50 6.28
C CYS A 106 5.44 4.94 6.48
N ALA A 107 4.94 5.91 5.73
CA ALA A 107 5.26 7.31 5.92
C ALA A 107 4.88 7.75 7.34
N GLU A 108 5.78 8.44 8.03
CA GLU A 108 5.58 8.87 9.42
C GLU A 108 4.29 9.69 9.61
N GLU A 109 3.86 10.38 8.56
CA GLU A 109 2.68 11.24 8.54
C GLU A 109 1.35 10.44 8.49
N CYS A 110 1.37 9.21 7.96
CA CYS A 110 0.18 8.37 7.85
C CYS A 110 -0.14 7.58 9.12
N ILE A 111 0.87 7.29 9.94
CA ILE A 111 0.68 6.58 11.19
C ILE A 111 0.63 7.60 12.33
N GLY A 112 -0.55 8.19 12.53
CA GLY A 112 -0.83 9.11 13.65
C GLY A 112 -0.74 8.47 15.05
N CYS A 113 0.18 7.52 15.24
CA CYS A 113 0.38 6.83 16.51
C CYS A 113 0.74 7.79 17.67
N ARG A 114 1.30 8.95 17.36
CA ARG A 114 1.63 9.98 18.34
C ARG A 114 0.39 10.64 18.95
N ASP A 115 -0.73 10.62 18.21
CA ASP A 115 -1.96 11.30 18.59
C ASP A 115 -2.99 10.40 19.26
N ILE A 116 -2.74 9.08 19.39
CA ILE A 116 -3.73 8.15 19.94
C ILE A 116 -4.15 8.56 21.35
N LYS A 117 -3.19 8.98 22.20
CA LYS A 117 -3.50 9.45 23.55
C LYS A 117 -4.47 10.66 23.49
N ARG A 118 -4.16 11.65 22.65
CA ARG A 118 -5.00 12.83 22.46
C ARG A 118 -6.38 12.46 21.90
N LEU A 119 -6.43 11.55 20.92
CA LEU A 119 -7.69 11.05 20.36
C LEU A 119 -8.57 10.38 21.41
N VAL A 120 -7.97 9.63 22.34
CA VAL A 120 -8.71 8.98 23.45
C VAL A 120 -9.19 10.01 24.45
N GLU A 121 -8.39 11.02 24.79
CA GLU A 121 -8.71 12.01 25.82
C GLU A 121 -9.67 13.11 25.29
N GLU A 122 -9.53 13.54 24.04
CA GLU A 122 -10.18 14.71 23.47
C GLU A 122 -11.18 14.39 22.34
N GLY A 123 -11.19 13.14 21.85
CA GLY A 123 -11.99 12.73 20.69
C GLY A 123 -11.35 13.10 19.34
N PRO A 124 -12.07 12.87 18.22
CA PRO A 124 -11.57 13.15 16.89
C PRO A 124 -11.37 14.65 16.69
N GLY A 125 -10.13 15.09 16.63
CA GLY A 125 -9.77 16.41 16.12
C GLY A 125 -10.00 16.45 14.61
N GLY A 126 -10.34 17.62 14.05
CA GLY A 126 -10.44 17.79 12.62
C GLY A 126 -9.13 17.35 11.93
N GLY A 127 -9.21 16.28 11.15
CA GLY A 127 -8.04 15.80 10.41
C GLY A 127 -7.55 16.88 9.46
N SER A 128 -6.36 17.39 9.68
CA SER A 128 -5.71 18.26 8.71
C SER A 128 -5.34 17.41 7.50
N GLN A 129 -5.92 17.74 6.35
CA GLN A 129 -5.38 17.27 5.08
C GLN A 129 -4.02 17.91 4.84
N PRO A 130 -3.15 17.26 4.05
CA PRO A 130 -1.93 17.91 3.59
C PRO A 130 -2.29 19.25 2.95
N GLU A 131 -1.86 20.35 3.56
CA GLU A 131 -2.08 21.69 3.04
C GLU A 131 -0.97 21.99 2.01
N GLY A 132 -1.39 22.40 0.81
CA GLY A 132 -0.50 22.79 -0.26
C GLY A 132 -0.56 21.85 -1.47
N GLN A 133 -0.54 22.44 -2.66
CA GLN A 133 -0.70 21.71 -3.93
C GLN A 133 0.33 20.59 -4.13
N PRO A 134 1.64 20.76 -3.86
CA PRO A 134 2.62 19.69 -4.02
C PRO A 134 2.39 18.51 -3.06
N ALA A 135 1.97 18.78 -1.82
CA ALA A 135 1.66 17.74 -0.85
C ALA A 135 0.40 16.97 -1.24
N PHE A 136 -0.59 17.65 -1.81
CA PHE A 136 -1.81 17.02 -2.30
C PHE A 136 -1.58 16.17 -3.54
N GLU A 137 -0.77 16.62 -4.50
CA GLU A 137 -0.38 15.86 -5.68
C GLU A 137 0.37 14.57 -5.27
N GLN A 138 1.30 14.67 -4.32
CA GLN A 138 1.99 13.50 -3.79
C GLN A 138 1.02 12.54 -3.09
N TYR A 139 0.08 13.05 -2.32
CA TYR A 139 -0.97 12.24 -1.69
C TYR A 139 -1.79 11.48 -2.74
N VAL A 140 -2.24 12.15 -3.81
CA VAL A 140 -2.98 11.53 -4.91
C VAL A 140 -2.15 10.44 -5.59
N GLN A 141 -0.85 10.69 -5.82
CA GLN A 141 0.03 9.69 -6.41
C GLN A 141 0.21 8.47 -5.50
N ASN A 142 0.43 8.69 -4.21
CA ASN A 142 0.54 7.62 -3.23
C ASN A 142 -0.77 6.79 -3.13
N MET A 143 -1.94 7.46 -3.19
CA MET A 143 -3.23 6.77 -3.24
C MET A 143 -3.36 5.92 -4.50
N ARG A 144 -2.97 6.45 -5.65
CA ARG A 144 -2.98 5.73 -6.93
C ARG A 144 -2.11 4.47 -6.85
N ASP A 145 -0.86 4.63 -6.40
CA ASP A 145 0.09 3.52 -6.25
C ASP A 145 -0.42 2.47 -5.24
N SER A 146 -1.07 2.93 -4.16
CA SER A 146 -1.67 2.06 -3.15
C SER A 146 -2.86 1.25 -3.69
N GLN A 147 -3.65 1.81 -4.61
CA GLN A 147 -4.85 1.16 -5.16
C GLN A 147 -4.56 0.24 -6.34
N MET A 148 -3.47 0.47 -7.06
CA MET A 148 -3.08 -0.34 -8.22
C MET A 148 -2.56 -1.73 -7.83
N GLY A 149 -2.49 -2.62 -8.80
CA GLY A 149 -1.84 -3.92 -8.68
C GLY A 149 -2.55 -4.84 -7.69
N PHE A 150 -1.88 -5.19 -6.61
CA PHE A 150 -2.35 -6.17 -5.64
C PHE A 150 -3.73 -5.84 -5.06
N ARG A 151 -3.97 -4.62 -4.59
CA ARG A 151 -5.26 -4.27 -3.97
C ARG A 151 -6.42 -4.33 -4.95
N GLN A 152 -6.20 -3.87 -6.18
CA GLN A 152 -7.21 -3.98 -7.23
C GLN A 152 -7.54 -5.45 -7.53
N THR A 153 -6.53 -6.31 -7.62
CA THR A 153 -6.71 -7.75 -7.82
C THR A 153 -7.46 -8.40 -6.66
N GLU A 154 -7.14 -8.03 -5.42
CA GLU A 154 -7.81 -8.59 -4.23
C GLU A 154 -9.28 -8.17 -4.14
N ILE A 155 -9.60 -6.90 -4.40
CA ILE A 155 -11.01 -6.45 -4.40
C ILE A 155 -11.82 -7.12 -5.52
N GLN A 156 -11.24 -7.31 -6.70
CA GLN A 156 -11.87 -8.03 -7.79
C GLN A 156 -12.20 -9.47 -7.39
N LYS A 157 -11.26 -10.19 -6.76
CA LYS A 157 -11.50 -11.55 -6.26
C LYS A 157 -12.60 -11.56 -5.21
N MET A 158 -12.50 -10.68 -4.21
CA MET A 158 -13.46 -10.60 -3.11
C MET A 158 -14.89 -10.34 -3.63
N VAL A 159 -15.04 -9.41 -4.57
CA VAL A 159 -16.36 -9.10 -5.14
C VAL A 159 -16.91 -10.27 -5.97
N LYS A 160 -16.05 -11.00 -6.71
CA LYS A 160 -16.45 -12.18 -7.48
C LYS A 160 -16.93 -13.35 -6.61
N GLU A 161 -16.47 -13.42 -5.36
CA GLU A 161 -16.90 -14.45 -4.40
C GLU A 161 -18.28 -14.16 -3.79
N LEU A 162 -18.84 -12.96 -3.97
CA LEU A 162 -20.19 -12.64 -3.50
C LEU A 162 -21.24 -13.43 -4.29
N PRO A 163 -22.19 -14.10 -3.62
CA PRO A 163 -23.27 -14.82 -4.31
C PRO A 163 -24.10 -13.94 -5.26
N GLU A 164 -24.19 -12.65 -4.93
CA GLU A 164 -24.93 -11.63 -5.69
C GLU A 164 -24.19 -11.13 -6.93
N TYR A 165 -22.89 -11.41 -7.05
CA TYR A 165 -22.04 -10.86 -8.11
C TYR A 165 -22.62 -11.01 -9.53
N PRO A 166 -23.22 -12.15 -9.94
CA PRO A 166 -23.79 -12.28 -11.26
C PRO A 166 -24.94 -11.30 -11.54
N GLY A 167 -25.64 -10.85 -10.48
CA GLY A 167 -26.75 -9.90 -10.55
C GLY A 167 -26.37 -8.44 -10.41
N ILE A 168 -25.16 -8.11 -9.93
CA ILE A 168 -24.71 -6.73 -9.73
C ILE A 168 -24.58 -6.03 -11.07
N ARG A 169 -25.22 -4.87 -11.22
CA ARG A 169 -25.16 -4.00 -12.41
C ARG A 169 -24.67 -2.59 -12.06
N LYS A 170 -24.77 -2.21 -10.78
CA LYS A 170 -24.37 -0.89 -10.30
C LYS A 170 -23.55 -1.05 -9.05
N ILE A 171 -22.51 -0.25 -8.93
CA ILE A 171 -21.69 -0.13 -7.73
C ILE A 171 -21.59 1.32 -7.30
N LEU A 172 -21.42 1.53 -6.01
CA LEU A 172 -20.99 2.79 -5.41
C LEU A 172 -19.68 2.52 -4.68
N ASP A 173 -18.62 3.20 -5.11
CA ASP A 173 -17.34 3.23 -4.42
C ASP A 173 -17.31 4.51 -3.57
N LEU A 174 -17.57 4.36 -2.27
CA LEU A 174 -17.69 5.47 -1.33
C LEU A 174 -16.36 5.71 -0.63
N GLY A 175 -15.84 6.95 -0.72
CA GLY A 175 -14.48 7.27 -0.28
C GLY A 175 -13.45 6.66 -1.24
N CYS A 176 -13.72 6.75 -2.54
CA CYS A 176 -12.99 6.03 -3.58
C CYS A 176 -11.55 6.52 -3.81
N ALA A 177 -11.14 7.63 -3.21
CA ALA A 177 -9.86 8.30 -3.47
C ALA A 177 -9.63 8.54 -4.97
N THR A 178 -8.77 7.75 -5.62
CA THR A 178 -8.55 7.86 -7.08
C THR A 178 -9.53 7.04 -7.91
N GLY A 179 -10.41 6.23 -7.29
CA GLY A 179 -11.43 5.42 -7.94
C GLY A 179 -10.93 4.11 -8.57
N LEU A 180 -9.65 3.80 -8.48
CA LEU A 180 -9.05 2.67 -9.19
C LEU A 180 -9.58 1.31 -8.71
N LEU A 181 -10.04 1.18 -7.46
CA LEU A 181 -10.62 -0.07 -6.97
C LEU A 181 -11.99 -0.33 -7.61
N GLY A 182 -12.88 0.66 -7.58
CA GLY A 182 -14.19 0.58 -8.23
C GLY A 182 -14.06 0.38 -9.75
N LEU A 183 -13.16 1.12 -10.40
CA LEU A 183 -12.89 0.96 -11.84
C LEU A 183 -12.35 -0.42 -12.17
N GLY A 184 -11.51 -1.00 -11.32
CA GLY A 184 -11.02 -2.37 -11.47
C GLY A 184 -12.15 -3.40 -11.44
N VAL A 185 -13.10 -3.24 -10.52
CA VAL A 185 -14.29 -4.11 -10.45
C VAL A 185 -15.18 -3.95 -11.68
N MET A 186 -15.41 -2.71 -12.13
CA MET A 186 -16.23 -2.41 -13.31
C MET A 186 -15.61 -2.92 -14.62
N GLY A 187 -14.27 -2.91 -14.70
CA GLY A 187 -13.52 -3.39 -15.87
C GLY A 187 -13.69 -4.88 -16.14
N GLU A 188 -14.11 -5.68 -15.14
CA GLU A 188 -14.34 -7.11 -15.26
C GLU A 188 -15.61 -7.48 -16.06
N ARG A 189 -16.53 -6.52 -16.25
CA ARG A 189 -17.82 -6.77 -16.90
C ARG A 189 -18.29 -5.53 -17.66
N GLU A 190 -18.76 -5.72 -18.88
CA GLU A 190 -19.26 -4.63 -19.73
C GLU A 190 -20.62 -4.07 -19.29
N ASP A 191 -21.41 -4.86 -18.56
CA ASP A 191 -22.76 -4.52 -18.09
C ASP A 191 -22.77 -3.86 -16.69
N MET A 192 -21.61 -3.47 -16.17
CA MET A 192 -21.49 -2.86 -14.84
C MET A 192 -21.24 -1.36 -14.95
N TYR A 193 -22.01 -0.59 -14.18
CA TYR A 193 -21.91 0.87 -14.06
C TYR A 193 -21.53 1.24 -12.63
N GLY A 194 -20.92 2.41 -12.42
CA GLY A 194 -20.53 2.82 -11.07
C GLY A 194 -20.51 4.31 -10.85
N ILE A 195 -20.74 4.66 -9.58
CA ILE A 195 -20.50 5.98 -9.04
C ILE A 195 -19.24 5.91 -8.18
N LEU A 196 -18.30 6.79 -8.45
CA LEU A 196 -17.06 6.96 -7.69
C LEU A 196 -17.20 8.25 -6.89
N TYR A 197 -17.43 8.08 -5.58
CA TYR A 197 -17.77 9.20 -4.69
C TYR A 197 -16.61 9.50 -3.75
N ASP A 198 -16.17 10.76 -3.72
CA ASP A 198 -15.19 11.27 -2.75
C ASP A 198 -15.35 12.78 -2.56
N ARG A 199 -14.49 13.37 -1.75
CA ARG A 199 -14.48 14.82 -1.53
C ARG A 199 -14.15 15.57 -2.82
N PRO A 200 -14.63 16.84 -2.98
CA PRO A 200 -14.42 17.62 -4.20
C PRO A 200 -12.96 17.73 -4.65
N ALA A 201 -12.02 17.76 -3.71
CA ALA A 201 -10.59 17.80 -4.02
C ALA A 201 -10.08 16.59 -4.81
N MET A 202 -10.75 15.43 -4.71
CA MET A 202 -10.37 14.19 -5.43
C MET A 202 -10.94 14.11 -6.84
N GLU A 203 -11.90 14.96 -7.22
CA GLU A 203 -12.58 14.89 -8.53
C GLU A 203 -11.63 14.85 -9.73
N PRO A 204 -10.57 15.70 -9.82
CA PRO A 204 -9.64 15.63 -10.94
C PRO A 204 -8.94 14.28 -11.07
N ALA A 205 -8.55 13.69 -9.94
CA ALA A 205 -7.88 12.38 -9.91
C ALA A 205 -8.82 11.24 -10.31
N ILE A 206 -10.09 11.30 -9.88
CA ILE A 206 -11.13 10.34 -10.25
C ILE A 206 -11.40 10.41 -11.76
N ARG A 207 -11.61 11.61 -12.29
CA ARG A 207 -11.85 11.81 -13.75
C ARG A 207 -10.68 11.29 -14.60
N GLU A 208 -9.46 11.57 -14.18
CA GLU A 208 -8.27 11.05 -14.87
C GLU A 208 -8.21 9.53 -14.83
N SER A 209 -8.51 8.90 -13.69
CA SER A 209 -8.56 7.44 -13.57
C SER A 209 -9.65 6.83 -14.46
N ILE A 210 -10.84 7.43 -14.53
CA ILE A 210 -11.93 7.02 -15.43
C ILE A 210 -11.45 7.05 -16.88
N ARG A 211 -10.84 8.17 -17.30
CA ARG A 211 -10.32 8.35 -18.66
C ARG A 211 -9.27 7.31 -19.02
N LEU A 212 -8.30 7.09 -18.12
CA LEU A 212 -7.22 6.10 -18.33
C LEU A 212 -7.73 4.66 -18.39
N SER A 213 -8.87 4.39 -17.73
CA SER A 213 -9.50 3.07 -17.72
C SER A 213 -10.44 2.84 -18.91
N GLY A 214 -10.74 3.86 -19.73
CA GLY A 214 -11.68 3.78 -20.84
C GLY A 214 -13.12 3.51 -20.40
N LEU A 215 -13.52 4.00 -19.22
CA LEU A 215 -14.82 3.73 -18.62
C LEU A 215 -15.73 4.96 -18.53
N GLU A 216 -15.49 6.00 -19.36
CA GLU A 216 -16.19 7.28 -19.33
C GLU A 216 -17.71 7.14 -19.50
N GLU A 217 -18.18 6.15 -20.26
CA GLU A 217 -19.61 5.92 -20.48
C GLU A 217 -20.29 5.15 -19.33
N ARG A 218 -19.52 4.57 -18.41
CA ARG A 218 -20.02 3.67 -17.36
C ARG A 218 -19.67 4.10 -15.94
N ALA A 219 -18.71 4.98 -15.78
CA ALA A 219 -18.27 5.49 -14.49
C ALA A 219 -18.60 6.98 -14.34
N VAL A 220 -19.24 7.34 -13.25
CA VAL A 220 -19.62 8.72 -12.95
C VAL A 220 -18.87 9.19 -11.71
N PRO A 221 -18.04 10.25 -11.80
CA PRO A 221 -17.49 10.88 -10.61
C PRO A 221 -18.60 11.67 -9.90
N MET A 222 -18.69 11.51 -8.60
CA MET A 222 -19.60 12.28 -7.76
C MET A 222 -18.83 12.78 -6.53
N THR A 223 -19.06 14.00 -6.14
CA THR A 223 -18.32 14.61 -5.03
C THR A 223 -19.24 15.18 -3.97
N GLY A 224 -18.78 15.08 -2.71
CA GLY A 224 -19.50 15.60 -1.56
C GLY A 224 -18.84 15.19 -0.25
N ASP A 225 -19.59 15.27 0.83
CA ASP A 225 -19.18 14.80 2.15
C ASP A 225 -20.20 13.79 2.66
N TYR A 226 -19.87 12.52 2.57
CA TYR A 226 -20.74 11.40 2.98
C TYR A 226 -21.08 11.39 4.50
N LEU A 227 -20.47 12.28 5.28
CA LEU A 227 -20.86 12.47 6.69
C LEU A 227 -22.02 13.45 6.86
N THR A 228 -22.29 14.29 5.85
CA THR A 228 -23.28 15.36 5.89
C THR A 228 -24.28 15.31 4.74
N ASP A 229 -23.95 14.64 3.65
CA ASP A 229 -24.82 14.53 2.48
C ASP A 229 -25.88 13.44 2.70
N ASP A 230 -27.12 13.69 2.26
CA ASP A 230 -28.25 12.75 2.30
C ASP A 230 -28.23 11.76 1.11
#